data_f741f514335ec51ef2f9f2ee523fa4b6
#
_entry.id   f741f514335ec51ef2f9f2ee523fa4b6
#
_cell.length_a   1.000
_cell.length_b   1.000
_cell.length_c   1.000
_cell.angle_alpha   90.00
_cell.angle_beta   90.00
_cell.angle_gamma   90.00
#
_symmetry.space_group_name_H-M   'P 1'
#
loop_
_entity.id
_entity.type
_entity.pdbx_description
1 polymer ?
#
loop_
_entity_poly.entity_id
_entity_poly.type
_entity_poly.pdbx_seq_one_letter_code
_entity_poly.pdbx_strand_id
1 'polypeptide(L)' 'MSESVYKVIELVGTSSDSWEKAAANAVEQAGKSLRDLRVAEVIKLDMQLDAKGKVEAFRAKLSVSFKFEGT' A
#
# COMPACT_ATOMS: atom_id res chain seq x y z
N MET A 1 7.89 28.98 -3.88
CA MET A 1 7.14 28.03 -3.07
C MET A 1 5.81 27.73 -3.70
N SER A 2 5.42 26.54 -3.69
CA SER A 2 4.18 26.17 -4.34
C SER A 2 3.24 25.52 -3.34
N GLU A 3 1.99 25.67 -3.62
CA GLU A 3 0.94 25.03 -2.86
C GLU A 3 0.48 23.81 -3.63
N SER A 4 0.37 22.72 -2.95
CA SER A 4 0.05 21.45 -3.60
C SER A 4 -1.11 20.78 -2.87
N VAL A 5 -1.86 20.02 -3.64
CA VAL A 5 -2.94 19.21 -3.10
C VAL A 5 -2.62 17.75 -3.42
N TYR A 6 -2.84 16.90 -2.45
CA TYR A 6 -2.57 15.48 -2.62
C TYR A 6 -3.85 14.69 -2.45
N LYS A 7 -3.95 13.63 -3.18
CA LYS A 7 -5.04 12.69 -3.06
C LYS A 7 -4.49 11.45 -2.34
N VAL A 8 -5.31 10.87 -1.49
CA VAL A 8 -4.90 9.72 -0.69
C VAL A 8 -5.84 8.55 -0.96
N ILE A 9 -5.26 7.39 -1.19
CA ILE A 9 -6.04 6.16 -1.34
C ILE A 9 -5.48 5.12 -0.39
N GLU A 10 -6.29 4.11 -0.10
CA GLU A 10 -5.84 3.00 0.73
C GLU A 10 -5.74 1.74 -0.12
N LEU A 11 -4.70 0.98 0.16
CA LEU A 11 -4.42 -0.27 -0.52
C LEU A 11 -4.11 -1.35 0.50
N VAL A 12 -4.36 -2.59 0.12
CA VAL A 12 -3.92 -3.74 0.91
C VAL A 12 -3.05 -4.60 0.00
N GLY A 13 -1.80 -4.80 0.41
CA GLY A 13 -0.93 -5.72 -0.29
C GLY A 13 -0.78 -7.00 0.50
N THR A 14 -0.47 -8.07 -0.21
CA THR A 14 -0.25 -9.36 0.43
C THR A 14 1.04 -9.99 -0.07
N SER A 15 1.61 -10.85 0.76
CA SER A 15 2.79 -11.61 0.40
C SER A 15 2.87 -12.84 1.27
N SER A 16 3.31 -13.95 0.72
CA SER A 16 3.58 -15.14 1.51
C SER A 16 4.92 -15.04 2.24
N ASP A 17 5.72 -14.02 1.95
CA ASP A 17 7.09 -13.92 2.46
C ASP A 17 7.22 -12.99 3.65
N SER A 18 6.70 -11.77 3.56
CA SER A 18 6.92 -10.78 4.61
C SER A 18 5.97 -9.61 4.46
N TRP A 19 5.86 -8.82 5.54
CA TRP A 19 5.08 -7.59 5.51
C TRP A 19 5.74 -6.55 4.60
N GLU A 20 7.06 -6.48 4.62
CA GLU A 20 7.77 -5.55 3.76
C GLU A 20 7.46 -5.83 2.30
N LYS A 21 7.44 -7.11 1.93
CA LYS A 21 7.13 -7.48 0.57
C LYS A 21 5.67 -7.21 0.25
N ALA A 22 4.78 -7.43 1.21
CA ALA A 22 3.37 -7.11 1.04
C ALA A 22 3.18 -5.63 0.75
N ALA A 23 3.84 -4.77 1.52
CA ALA A 23 3.75 -3.33 1.32
C ALA A 23 4.32 -2.93 -0.03
N ALA A 24 5.49 -3.47 -0.37
CA ALA A 24 6.13 -3.16 -1.65
C ALA A 24 5.27 -3.58 -2.83
N ASN A 25 4.63 -4.75 -2.72
CA ASN A 25 3.74 -5.23 -3.78
C ASN A 25 2.60 -4.25 -4.03
N ALA A 26 2.01 -3.72 -2.95
CA ALA A 26 0.91 -2.77 -3.08
C ALA A 26 1.37 -1.49 -3.79
N VAL A 27 2.52 -0.96 -3.35
CA VAL A 27 3.02 0.29 -3.92
C VAL A 27 3.41 0.11 -5.38
N GLU A 28 4.06 -1.01 -5.70
CA GLU A 28 4.47 -1.26 -7.07
C GLU A 28 3.27 -1.43 -8.00
N GLN A 29 2.23 -2.11 -7.51
CA GLN A 29 1.04 -2.27 -8.31
C GLN A 29 0.34 -0.93 -8.55
N ALA A 30 0.28 -0.09 -7.51
CA ALA A 30 -0.31 1.23 -7.64
C ALA A 30 0.48 2.09 -8.62
N GLY A 31 1.79 1.95 -8.62
CA GLY A 31 2.64 2.73 -9.51
C GLY A 31 2.43 2.44 -10.97
N LYS A 32 1.80 1.32 -11.30
CA LYS A 32 1.50 1.00 -12.68
C LYS A 32 0.35 1.82 -13.24
N SER A 33 -0.54 2.29 -12.37
CA SER A 33 -1.73 3.03 -12.81
C SER A 33 -1.72 4.48 -12.38
N LEU A 34 -0.99 4.81 -11.34
CA LEU A 34 -1.02 6.15 -10.77
C LEU A 34 0.32 6.82 -10.97
N ARG A 35 0.28 8.13 -11.11
CA ARG A 35 1.49 8.94 -11.26
C ARG A 35 1.80 9.67 -9.97
N ASP A 36 3.06 10.03 -9.82
CA ASP A 36 3.51 10.93 -8.76
C ASP A 36 3.16 10.43 -7.38
N LEU A 37 3.36 9.13 -7.17
CA LEU A 37 3.26 8.59 -5.82
C LEU A 37 4.36 9.22 -4.99
N ARG A 38 4.02 9.70 -3.81
CA ARG A 38 4.97 10.45 -2.98
C ARG A 38 5.25 9.77 -1.66
N VAL A 39 4.20 9.38 -0.97
CA VAL A 39 4.35 8.82 0.36
C VAL A 39 3.44 7.62 0.49
N ALA A 40 3.96 6.55 1.04
CA ALA A 40 3.18 5.39 1.38
C ALA A 40 3.38 5.14 2.87
N GLU A 41 2.30 5.18 3.61
CA GLU A 41 2.34 4.98 5.05
C GLU A 41 1.70 3.64 5.37
N VAL A 42 2.41 2.81 6.11
CA VAL A 42 1.83 1.54 6.57
C VAL A 42 0.92 1.85 7.74
N ILE A 43 -0.37 1.55 7.58
CA ILE A 43 -1.36 1.83 8.61
C ILE A 43 -1.54 0.63 9.52
N LYS A 44 -1.54 -0.56 8.96
CA LYS A 44 -1.90 -1.75 9.71
C LYS A 44 -1.22 -2.98 9.10
N LEU A 45 -0.77 -3.86 9.95
CA LEU A 45 -0.20 -5.14 9.55
C LEU A 45 -1.05 -6.23 10.16
N ASP A 46 -1.39 -7.23 9.36
CA ASP A 46 -2.09 -8.39 9.87
C ASP A 46 -1.70 -9.63 9.05
N MET A 47 -2.28 -10.73 9.37
CA MET A 47 -1.97 -12.00 8.70
C MET A 47 -3.26 -12.72 8.39
N GLN A 48 -3.26 -13.35 7.23
CA GLN A 48 -4.34 -14.23 6.86
C GLN A 48 -3.95 -15.65 7.29
N LEU A 49 -4.85 -16.30 7.98
CA LEU A 49 -4.58 -17.64 8.50
C LEU A 49 -5.37 -18.67 7.71
N ASP A 50 -4.81 -19.86 7.59
CA ASP A 50 -5.53 -20.95 6.95
C ASP A 50 -6.41 -21.66 7.97
N ALA A 51 -7.10 -22.72 7.53
CA ALA A 51 -8.06 -23.42 8.38
C ALA A 51 -7.39 -24.10 9.59
N LYS A 52 -6.09 -24.28 9.54
CA LYS A 52 -5.33 -24.91 10.63
C LYS A 52 -4.69 -23.87 11.54
N GLY A 53 -4.95 -22.60 11.30
CA GLY A 53 -4.37 -21.52 12.12
C GLY A 53 -2.95 -21.18 11.77
N LYS A 54 -2.47 -21.61 10.60
CA LYS A 54 -1.12 -21.26 10.17
C LYS A 54 -1.17 -20.03 9.27
N VAL A 55 -0.09 -19.28 9.27
CA VAL A 55 -0.02 -18.07 8.46
C VAL A 55 -0.01 -18.42 6.98
N GLU A 56 -0.99 -17.94 6.27
CA GLU A 56 -1.10 -18.14 4.84
C GLU A 56 -0.50 -16.96 4.08
N ALA A 57 -0.71 -15.77 4.57
CA ALA A 57 -0.18 -14.57 3.94
C ALA A 57 -0.02 -13.46 4.96
N PHE A 58 0.98 -12.63 4.72
CA PHE A 58 1.16 -11.38 5.45
C PHE A 58 0.43 -10.29 4.66
N ARG A 59 -0.25 -9.39 5.36
CA ARG A 59 -0.99 -8.31 4.72
C ARG A 59 -0.57 -6.98 5.32
N ALA A 60 -0.45 -5.98 4.44
CA ALA A 60 -0.13 -4.63 4.86
C ALA A 60 -1.18 -3.69 4.27
N LYS A 61 -1.80 -2.89 5.13
CA LYS A 61 -2.71 -1.85 4.70
C LYS A 61 -1.94 -0.55 4.66
N LEU A 62 -2.00 0.14 3.53
CA LEU A 62 -1.24 1.35 3.32
C LEU A 62 -2.15 2.49 2.92
N SER A 63 -1.74 3.68 3.34
CA SER A 63 -2.30 4.93 2.87
C SER A 63 -1.26 5.51 1.91
N VAL A 64 -1.64 5.70 0.66
CA VAL A 64 -0.71 6.17 -0.38
C VAL A 64 -1.19 7.52 -0.87
N SER A 65 -0.29 8.49 -0.86
CA SER A 65 -0.62 9.82 -1.35
C SER A 65 0.11 10.09 -2.66
N PHE A 66 -0.56 10.80 -3.53
CA PHE A 66 0.03 11.23 -4.79
C PHE A 66 -0.46 12.63 -5.11
N LYS A 67 0.35 13.33 -5.87
CA LYS A 67 0.04 14.72 -6.19
C LYS A 67 -1.20 14.80 -7.06
N PHE A 68 -2.14 15.63 -6.65
CA PHE A 68 -3.37 15.83 -7.40
C PHE A 68 -3.10 16.83 -8.52
N GLU A 69 -3.34 16.42 -9.75
CA GLU A 69 -3.02 17.24 -10.90
C GLU A 69 -4.25 17.72 -11.61
N GLY A 70 -5.30 17.91 -10.91
CA GLY A 70 -6.55 18.33 -11.52
C GLY A 70 -6.67 19.81 -11.77
N THR A 71 -5.62 20.55 -11.56
CA THR A 71 -5.72 22.01 -11.74
C THR A 71 -5.03 22.50 -12.98
#